data_6df66c1ab954fca2cb2d786ca442c28b
#
_entry.id   6df66c1ab954fca2cb2d786ca442c28b
#
_cell.length_a   1.000
_cell.length_b   1.000
_cell.length_c   1.000
_cell.angle_alpha   90.00
_cell.angle_beta   90.00
_cell.angle_gamma   90.00
#
_symmetry.space_group_name_H-M   'P 1'
#
loop_
_entity.id
_entity.type
_entity.pdbx_description
1 polymer ?
#
loop_
_entity_poly.entity_id
_entity_poly.type
_entity_poly.pdbx_seq_one_letter_code
_entity_poly.pdbx_strand_id
1 'polypeptide(L)'
;MATEVREIRRLQVSMGCDRNCEPCSKYFDCTSPFKYEIYKNPALRRIQERLAGVKYKIAVMSGKGGVGKSTTTCNLGAALSMLGAKVGLLDSDFYGPSVPTIMGVGAGRLKVDADGIVPVVSQQGIKVASVASTLTERDAITWMGDQIRWALYQFLGGTSWGELDFLLVDLPPGTGEETLNVMKAIQGLSGGVVVTIPSEVSQIVVGRGISLCQKANTRVIGVIENMGTMLCPHCGKDVDVFMTGGGKMIAERMGVPYLGTVPLDHRVAKASDEGMPFVLRYPDSEPARGFAAVARKIAADVGFISEN
;
A
#
# COMPACT_ATOMS: atom_id res chain seq x y z
N MET A 1 -26.07 -17.83 13.05
CA MET A 1 -25.05 -16.99 12.38
C MET A 1 -25.55 -15.57 12.06
N ALA A 2 -26.56 -15.35 11.21
CA ALA A 2 -27.02 -13.98 10.91
C ALA A 2 -27.62 -13.24 12.13
N THR A 3 -28.26 -13.94 13.05
CA THR A 3 -28.83 -13.40 14.27
C THR A 3 -27.75 -13.03 15.30
N GLU A 4 -26.76 -13.89 15.47
CA GLU A 4 -25.62 -13.66 16.38
C GLU A 4 -24.73 -12.48 15.91
N VAL A 5 -24.51 -12.35 14.59
CA VAL A 5 -23.78 -11.20 14.04
C VAL A 5 -24.55 -9.89 14.24
N ARG A 6 -25.91 -9.94 14.20
CA ARG A 6 -26.75 -8.77 14.54
C ARG A 6 -26.68 -8.43 16.03
N GLU A 7 -26.61 -9.44 16.89
CA GLU A 7 -26.52 -9.27 18.34
C GLU A 7 -25.17 -8.71 18.76
N ILE A 8 -24.06 -9.20 18.20
CA ILE A 8 -22.71 -8.64 18.37
C ILE A 8 -22.69 -7.18 17.90
N ARG A 9 -23.31 -6.85 16.77
CA ARG A 9 -23.43 -5.46 16.31
C ARG A 9 -24.27 -4.60 17.25
N ARG A 10 -25.33 -5.14 17.86
CA ARG A 10 -26.15 -4.44 18.86
C ARG A 10 -25.38 -4.19 20.17
N LEU A 11 -24.61 -5.15 20.66
CA LEU A 11 -23.75 -4.99 21.84
C LEU A 11 -22.69 -3.90 21.60
N GLN A 12 -22.13 -3.81 20.38
CA GLN A 12 -21.19 -2.73 20.01
C GLN A 12 -21.87 -1.34 19.93
N VAL A 13 -23.18 -1.28 19.68
CA VAL A 13 -23.93 -0.02 19.61
C VAL A 13 -24.30 0.50 21.00
N SER A 14 -24.39 -0.36 22.01
CA SER A 14 -24.76 0.02 23.38
C SER A 14 -23.64 0.60 24.24
N MET A 15 -22.39 0.50 23.80
CA MET A 15 -21.28 1.21 24.45
C MET A 15 -21.36 2.69 24.11
N GLY A 16 -21.64 3.52 25.12
CA GLY A 16 -21.69 4.97 24.98
C GLY A 16 -20.42 5.52 24.32
N CYS A 17 -20.56 6.53 23.47
CA CYS A 17 -19.41 7.18 22.83
C CYS A 17 -18.64 7.99 23.90
N ASP A 18 -17.41 7.58 24.21
CA ASP A 18 -16.49 8.26 25.10
C ASP A 18 -15.71 9.41 24.43
N ARG A 19 -15.99 9.64 23.14
CA ARG A 19 -15.29 10.61 22.25
C ARG A 19 -13.80 10.37 22.10
N ASN A 20 -13.29 9.21 22.50
CA ASN A 20 -11.93 8.80 22.20
C ASN A 20 -11.88 8.21 20.78
N CYS A 21 -11.82 9.07 19.77
CA CYS A 21 -11.98 8.69 18.37
C CYS A 21 -10.73 8.05 17.77
N GLU A 22 -9.55 8.27 18.35
CA GLU A 22 -8.30 7.75 17.79
C GLU A 22 -8.23 6.21 17.80
N PRO A 23 -8.44 5.50 18.91
CA PRO A 23 -8.51 4.05 18.92
C PRO A 23 -9.89 3.49 18.52
N CYS A 24 -10.87 4.35 18.22
CA CYS A 24 -12.24 3.93 18.01
C CYS A 24 -12.39 2.98 16.81
N SER A 25 -12.88 1.77 17.06
CA SER A 25 -13.14 0.76 16.04
C SER A 25 -14.25 1.16 15.05
N LYS A 26 -15.14 2.10 15.45
CA LYS A 26 -16.22 2.64 14.61
C LYS A 26 -15.84 3.94 13.89
N TYR A 27 -14.58 4.35 13.92
CA TYR A 27 -14.15 5.65 13.40
C TYR A 27 -14.65 5.90 11.97
N PHE A 28 -14.50 4.94 11.08
CA PHE A 28 -14.89 5.09 9.68
C PHE A 28 -16.41 5.01 9.45
N ASP A 29 -17.14 4.30 10.30
CA ASP A 29 -18.60 4.20 10.25
C ASP A 29 -19.29 5.36 11.02
N CYS A 30 -18.52 6.19 11.73
CA CYS A 30 -19.03 7.27 12.55
C CYS A 30 -19.40 8.50 11.71
N THR A 31 -20.58 9.03 11.92
CA THR A 31 -21.08 10.26 11.28
C THR A 31 -20.83 11.52 12.12
N SER A 32 -20.40 11.35 13.37
CA SER A 32 -20.16 12.49 14.26
C SER A 32 -19.00 13.35 13.79
N PRO A 33 -19.12 14.68 13.74
CA PRO A 33 -18.04 15.59 13.40
C PRO A 33 -16.89 15.55 14.41
N PHE A 34 -17.14 15.11 15.64
CA PHE A 34 -16.10 14.97 16.68
C PHE A 34 -14.98 14.01 16.29
N LYS A 35 -15.25 13.08 15.37
CA LYS A 35 -14.20 12.17 14.91
C LYS A 35 -12.98 12.88 14.28
N TYR A 36 -13.18 14.06 13.73
CA TYR A 36 -12.11 14.85 13.13
C TYR A 36 -11.28 15.62 14.16
N GLU A 37 -11.69 15.64 15.44
CA GLU A 37 -10.90 16.23 16.51
C GLU A 37 -9.58 15.49 16.77
N ILE A 38 -9.46 14.22 16.30
CA ILE A 38 -8.17 13.50 16.37
C ILE A 38 -7.04 14.29 15.69
N TYR A 39 -7.33 15.09 14.67
CA TYR A 39 -6.34 15.89 13.97
C TYR A 39 -5.89 17.15 14.75
N LYS A 40 -6.48 17.38 15.92
CA LYS A 40 -5.93 18.31 16.92
C LYS A 40 -4.72 17.70 17.64
N ASN A 41 -4.55 16.35 17.58
CA ASN A 41 -3.38 15.67 18.09
C ASN A 41 -2.12 16.19 17.35
N PRO A 42 -1.10 16.70 18.07
CA PRO A 42 0.10 17.26 17.46
C PRO A 42 0.81 16.28 16.52
N ALA A 43 0.81 14.97 16.84
CA ALA A 43 1.43 13.96 15.99
C ALA A 43 0.73 13.83 14.64
N LEU A 44 -0.61 13.79 14.63
CA LEU A 44 -1.39 13.71 13.39
C LEU A 44 -1.29 15.01 12.57
N ARG A 45 -1.27 16.16 13.24
CA ARG A 45 -1.04 17.45 12.55
C ARG A 45 0.33 17.49 11.88
N ARG A 46 1.38 17.04 12.59
CA ARG A 46 2.74 16.95 12.02
C ARG A 46 2.79 16.06 10.78
N ILE A 47 2.01 14.96 10.76
CA ILE A 47 1.90 14.10 9.56
C ILE A 47 1.37 14.90 8.38
N GLN A 48 0.30 15.68 8.57
CA GLN A 48 -0.25 16.50 7.49
C GLN A 48 0.75 17.53 6.97
N GLU A 49 1.46 18.21 7.88
CA GLU A 49 2.51 19.18 7.55
C GLU A 49 3.63 18.53 6.73
N ARG A 50 4.08 17.32 7.11
CA ARG A 50 5.13 16.58 6.41
C ARG A 50 4.70 16.07 5.03
N LEU A 51 3.43 15.77 4.87
CA LEU A 51 2.86 15.29 3.61
C LEU A 51 2.29 16.40 2.72
N ALA A 52 2.38 17.67 3.13
CA ALA A 52 1.85 18.80 2.37
C ALA A 52 2.51 18.98 0.99
N GLY A 53 3.82 18.67 0.88
CA GLY A 53 4.57 18.71 -0.38
C GLY A 53 4.36 17.49 -1.28
N VAL A 54 3.52 16.53 -0.87
CA VAL A 54 3.22 15.32 -1.64
C VAL A 54 1.92 15.49 -2.40
N LYS A 55 1.99 15.47 -3.73
CA LYS A 55 0.84 15.74 -4.59
C LYS A 55 -0.17 14.59 -4.59
N TYR A 56 0.28 13.37 -4.86
CA TYR A 56 -0.57 12.18 -4.90
C TYR A 56 -0.11 11.15 -3.87
N LYS A 57 -0.99 10.83 -2.93
CA LYS A 57 -0.78 9.82 -1.88
C LYS A 57 -1.63 8.60 -2.18
N ILE A 58 -1.01 7.47 -2.51
CA ILE A 58 -1.71 6.26 -2.94
C ILE A 58 -1.43 5.14 -1.94
N ALA A 59 -2.49 4.59 -1.37
CA ALA A 59 -2.41 3.41 -0.52
C ALA A 59 -2.37 2.14 -1.39
N VAL A 60 -1.34 1.30 -1.22
CA VAL A 60 -1.26 -0.01 -1.87
C VAL A 60 -1.58 -1.07 -0.83
N MET A 61 -2.64 -1.82 -1.07
CA MET A 61 -3.17 -2.76 -0.10
C MET A 61 -3.42 -4.15 -0.70
N SER A 62 -3.52 -5.13 0.18
CA SER A 62 -3.89 -6.48 -0.21
C SER A 62 -4.77 -7.12 0.85
N GLY A 63 -5.62 -8.03 0.44
CA GLY A 63 -6.51 -8.73 1.37
C GLY A 63 -5.80 -9.80 2.21
N LYS A 64 -4.65 -10.31 1.78
CA LYS A 64 -3.82 -11.31 2.47
C LYS A 64 -2.34 -11.11 2.15
N GLY A 65 -1.47 -11.73 2.95
CA GLY A 65 -0.03 -11.80 2.67
C GLY A 65 0.30 -12.68 1.47
N GLY A 66 1.49 -12.50 0.89
CA GLY A 66 2.01 -13.36 -0.17
C GLY A 66 1.45 -13.12 -1.57
N VAL A 67 0.67 -12.06 -1.80
CA VAL A 67 0.14 -11.71 -3.14
C VAL A 67 1.09 -10.83 -3.96
N GLY A 68 2.27 -10.52 -3.44
CA GLY A 68 3.24 -9.65 -4.09
C GLY A 68 2.91 -8.15 -3.98
N LYS A 69 2.23 -7.72 -2.92
CA LYS A 69 1.87 -6.32 -2.66
C LYS A 69 3.10 -5.40 -2.70
N SER A 70 4.11 -5.65 -1.87
CA SER A 70 5.32 -4.82 -1.77
C SER A 70 6.15 -4.86 -3.06
N THR A 71 6.24 -6.02 -3.72
CA THR A 71 6.84 -6.14 -5.06
C THR A 71 6.11 -5.27 -6.07
N THR A 72 4.77 -5.29 -6.05
CA THR A 72 3.95 -4.43 -6.91
C THR A 72 4.17 -2.96 -6.57
N THR A 73 4.19 -2.58 -5.29
CA THR A 73 4.44 -1.21 -4.83
C THR A 73 5.77 -0.68 -5.37
N CYS A 74 6.86 -1.47 -5.24
CA CYS A 74 8.18 -1.08 -5.70
C CYS A 74 8.25 -0.95 -7.23
N ASN A 75 7.66 -1.90 -7.96
CA ASN A 75 7.62 -1.86 -9.42
C ASN A 75 6.75 -0.72 -9.97
N LEU A 76 5.61 -0.42 -9.33
CA LEU A 76 4.81 0.75 -9.66
C LEU A 76 5.57 2.05 -9.39
N GLY A 77 6.25 2.15 -8.25
CA GLY A 77 7.09 3.30 -7.94
C GLY A 77 8.19 3.52 -8.98
N ALA A 78 8.87 2.45 -9.38
CA ALA A 78 9.88 2.50 -10.42
C ALA A 78 9.28 2.90 -11.79
N ALA A 79 8.13 2.32 -12.15
CA ALA A 79 7.44 2.64 -13.41
C ALA A 79 6.95 4.10 -13.44
N LEU A 80 6.43 4.64 -12.33
CA LEU A 80 6.06 6.06 -12.22
C LEU A 80 7.29 6.97 -12.32
N SER A 81 8.42 6.59 -11.72
CA SER A 81 9.68 7.33 -11.87
C SER A 81 10.17 7.34 -13.33
N MET A 82 9.99 6.24 -14.08
CA MET A 82 10.27 6.20 -15.53
C MET A 82 9.38 7.14 -16.35
N LEU A 83 8.20 7.52 -15.84
CA LEU A 83 7.33 8.55 -16.43
C LEU A 83 7.75 9.98 -16.04
N GLY A 84 8.86 10.14 -15.32
CA GLY A 84 9.40 11.43 -14.89
C GLY A 84 8.86 11.92 -13.54
N ALA A 85 8.10 11.12 -12.80
CA ALA A 85 7.57 11.50 -11.51
C ALA A 85 8.64 11.44 -10.40
N LYS A 86 8.58 12.37 -9.44
CA LYS A 86 9.30 12.29 -8.18
C LYS A 86 8.53 11.37 -7.24
N VAL A 87 9.12 10.22 -6.88
CA VAL A 87 8.43 9.15 -6.16
C VAL A 87 9.04 8.92 -4.79
N GLY A 88 8.16 8.73 -3.79
CA GLY A 88 8.48 8.19 -2.48
C GLY A 88 7.77 6.85 -2.25
N LEU A 89 8.40 5.96 -1.51
CA LEU A 89 7.84 4.69 -1.04
C LEU A 89 7.89 4.66 0.48
N LEU A 90 6.75 4.51 1.11
CA LEU A 90 6.65 4.28 2.54
C LEU A 90 6.26 2.82 2.79
N ASP A 91 7.15 2.08 3.42
CA ASP A 91 6.87 0.73 3.91
C ASP A 91 6.29 0.83 5.32
N SER A 92 5.02 0.54 5.46
CA SER A 92 4.32 0.55 6.74
C SER A 92 4.00 -0.85 7.28
N ASP A 93 4.57 -1.90 6.67
CA ASP A 93 4.49 -3.27 7.18
C ASP A 93 5.60 -3.50 8.22
N PHE A 94 5.24 -3.36 9.50
CA PHE A 94 6.19 -3.47 10.62
C PHE A 94 6.72 -4.89 10.81
N TYR A 95 5.94 -5.90 10.45
CA TYR A 95 6.30 -7.31 10.70
C TYR A 95 7.03 -7.97 9.54
N GLY A 96 6.80 -7.51 8.33
CA GLY A 96 7.39 -8.08 7.13
C GLY A 96 7.91 -7.03 6.15
N PRO A 97 8.71 -6.04 6.64
CA PRO A 97 9.16 -4.96 5.78
C PRO A 97 10.07 -5.51 4.67
N SER A 98 9.74 -5.24 3.42
CA SER A 98 10.44 -5.78 2.26
C SER A 98 10.83 -4.73 1.21
N VAL A 99 10.23 -3.54 1.26
CA VAL A 99 10.50 -2.47 0.29
C VAL A 99 11.98 -2.08 0.23
N PRO A 100 12.73 -1.92 1.36
CA PRO A 100 14.15 -1.57 1.27
C PRO A 100 14.99 -2.62 0.54
N THR A 101 14.71 -3.89 0.75
CA THR A 101 15.40 -4.99 0.07
C THR A 101 15.13 -4.95 -1.43
N ILE A 102 13.84 -4.86 -1.83
CA ILE A 102 13.43 -4.83 -3.25
C ILE A 102 13.98 -3.61 -3.98
N MET A 103 14.13 -2.48 -3.28
CA MET A 103 14.66 -1.23 -3.85
C MET A 103 16.19 -1.12 -3.79
N GLY A 104 16.87 -2.13 -3.23
CA GLY A 104 18.34 -2.15 -3.12
C GLY A 104 18.92 -1.06 -2.21
N VAL A 105 18.12 -0.55 -1.26
CA VAL A 105 18.59 0.46 -0.32
C VAL A 105 19.10 -0.14 1.00
N GLY A 106 18.94 -1.46 1.15
CA GLY A 106 19.45 -2.24 2.28
C GLY A 106 18.84 -1.83 3.62
N ALA A 107 19.29 -2.48 4.68
CA ALA A 107 19.04 -2.05 6.06
C ALA A 107 19.99 -0.88 6.43
N GLY A 108 20.03 0.15 5.58
CA GLY A 108 20.77 1.38 5.89
C GLY A 108 20.20 2.00 7.16
N ARG A 109 21.08 2.34 8.12
CA ARG A 109 20.62 3.01 9.33
C ARG A 109 19.91 4.31 8.96
N LEU A 110 18.72 4.49 9.46
CA LEU A 110 18.00 5.76 9.36
C LEU A 110 18.92 6.90 9.80
N LYS A 111 19.08 7.85 8.93
CA LYS A 111 19.71 9.11 9.29
C LYS A 111 18.61 10.05 9.77
N VAL A 112 18.88 10.73 10.87
CA VAL A 112 18.02 11.78 11.41
C VAL A 112 18.84 13.06 11.39
N ASP A 113 18.33 14.10 10.78
CA ASP A 113 18.89 15.45 10.78
C ASP A 113 17.96 16.43 11.50
N ALA A 114 18.24 17.71 11.35
CA ALA A 114 17.43 18.80 11.95
C ALA A 114 15.98 18.80 11.44
N ASP A 115 15.76 18.32 10.20
CA ASP A 115 14.45 18.27 9.55
C ASP A 115 13.69 16.97 9.82
N GLY A 116 14.35 15.97 10.40
CA GLY A 116 13.75 14.69 10.79
C GLY A 116 14.41 13.48 10.17
N ILE A 117 13.60 12.43 9.90
CA ILE A 117 14.05 11.18 9.30
C ILE A 117 14.35 11.42 7.82
N VAL A 118 15.59 11.20 7.42
CA VAL A 118 16.02 11.31 6.02
C VAL A 118 15.69 9.99 5.30
N PRO A 119 14.81 10.00 4.29
CA PRO A 119 14.54 8.80 3.51
C PRO A 119 15.79 8.38 2.74
N VAL A 120 15.99 7.07 2.61
CA VAL A 120 17.09 6.55 1.80
C VAL A 120 16.72 6.71 0.32
N VAL A 121 17.67 7.17 -0.49
CA VAL A 121 17.43 7.37 -1.92
C VAL A 121 17.99 6.17 -2.70
N SER A 122 17.15 5.52 -3.50
CA SER A 122 17.58 4.44 -4.38
C SER A 122 18.42 4.95 -5.55
N GLN A 123 19.05 4.04 -6.29
CA GLN A 123 19.83 4.38 -7.49
C GLN A 123 19.00 5.13 -8.55
N GLN A 124 17.69 4.96 -8.53
CA GLN A 124 16.73 5.60 -9.44
C GLN A 124 16.19 6.95 -8.92
N GLY A 125 16.71 7.45 -7.80
CA GLY A 125 16.26 8.68 -7.20
C GLY A 125 14.94 8.57 -6.40
N ILE A 126 14.44 7.34 -6.19
CA ILE A 126 13.22 7.09 -5.43
C ILE A 126 13.54 7.16 -3.93
N LYS A 127 12.79 7.97 -3.19
CA LYS A 127 12.92 8.07 -1.73
C LYS A 127 12.22 6.91 -1.05
N VAL A 128 12.91 6.22 -0.14
CA VAL A 128 12.37 5.06 0.59
C VAL A 128 12.47 5.30 2.09
N ALA A 129 11.37 5.12 2.79
CA ALA A 129 11.33 5.08 4.24
C ALA A 129 10.63 3.79 4.69
N SER A 130 11.26 3.06 5.61
CA SER A 130 10.72 1.83 6.19
C SER A 130 11.17 1.71 7.64
N VAL A 131 10.33 1.14 8.45
CA VAL A 131 10.69 0.78 9.82
C VAL A 131 11.85 -0.23 9.87
N ALA A 132 12.01 -1.06 8.84
CA ALA A 132 13.16 -1.96 8.72
C ALA A 132 14.50 -1.24 8.84
N SER A 133 14.55 0.03 8.43
CA SER A 133 15.76 0.84 8.53
C SER A 133 16.14 1.22 9.96
N THR A 134 15.29 0.92 10.96
CA THR A 134 15.58 1.09 12.39
C THR A 134 15.99 -0.20 13.09
N LEU A 135 15.80 -1.34 12.43
CA LEU A 135 15.97 -2.67 13.01
C LEU A 135 17.25 -3.32 12.50
N THR A 136 17.82 -4.19 13.30
CA THR A 136 18.84 -5.14 12.84
C THR A 136 18.15 -6.46 12.47
N GLU A 137 18.83 -7.31 11.68
CA GLU A 137 18.30 -8.64 11.27
C GLU A 137 17.92 -9.57 12.45
N ARG A 138 18.37 -9.24 13.66
CA ARG A 138 18.11 -10.01 14.88
C ARG A 138 17.01 -9.43 15.74
N ASP A 139 16.51 -8.24 15.40
CA ASP A 139 15.49 -7.56 16.19
C ASP A 139 14.10 -8.10 15.82
N ALA A 140 13.44 -8.73 16.77
CA ALA A 140 12.03 -9.05 16.65
C ALA A 140 11.20 -7.88 17.17
N ILE A 141 10.26 -7.41 16.36
CA ILE A 141 9.30 -6.41 16.82
C ILE A 141 8.29 -7.09 17.74
N THR A 142 8.37 -6.76 19.02
CA THR A 142 7.42 -7.23 20.04
C THR A 142 6.40 -6.14 20.41
N TRP A 143 6.29 -5.10 19.61
CA TRP A 143 5.39 -3.98 19.84
C TRP A 143 3.94 -4.40 19.64
N MET A 144 3.06 -3.86 20.46
CA MET A 144 1.62 -4.14 20.39
C MET A 144 0.81 -2.85 20.34
N GLY A 145 -0.29 -2.87 19.61
CA GLY A 145 -1.33 -1.85 19.61
C GLY A 145 -0.82 -0.41 19.58
N ASP A 146 -0.85 0.26 20.71
CA ASP A 146 -0.49 1.67 20.85
C ASP A 146 0.98 1.98 20.50
N GLN A 147 1.89 1.05 20.74
CA GLN A 147 3.32 1.22 20.43
C GLN A 147 3.55 1.24 18.92
N ILE A 148 2.88 0.35 18.18
CA ILE A 148 2.94 0.31 16.71
C ILE A 148 2.33 1.60 16.15
N ARG A 149 1.16 2.02 16.66
CA ARG A 149 0.52 3.26 16.24
C ARG A 149 1.40 4.47 16.49
N TRP A 150 2.02 4.55 17.67
CA TRP A 150 2.96 5.62 17.99
C TRP A 150 4.17 5.61 17.04
N ALA A 151 4.77 4.47 16.81
CA ALA A 151 5.90 4.32 15.89
C ALA A 151 5.52 4.72 14.46
N LEU A 152 4.35 4.29 14.00
CA LEU A 152 3.79 4.70 12.71
C LEU A 152 3.70 6.22 12.59
N TYR A 153 3.16 6.90 13.61
CA TYR A 153 3.03 8.36 13.60
C TYR A 153 4.39 9.06 13.62
N GLN A 154 5.38 8.50 14.33
CA GLN A 154 6.75 9.03 14.30
C GLN A 154 7.37 8.89 12.90
N PHE A 155 7.13 7.78 12.22
CA PHE A 155 7.61 7.57 10.86
C PHE A 155 6.94 8.51 9.86
N LEU A 156 5.61 8.53 9.84
CA LEU A 156 4.84 9.37 8.95
C LEU A 156 5.14 10.87 9.16
N GLY A 157 5.11 11.31 10.42
CA GLY A 157 5.31 12.71 10.79
C GLY A 157 6.78 13.12 10.94
N GLY A 158 7.69 12.15 11.00
CA GLY A 158 9.13 12.38 11.13
C GLY A 158 9.89 12.40 9.81
N THR A 159 9.36 11.74 8.76
CA THR A 159 10.09 11.60 7.48
C THR A 159 10.06 12.89 6.66
N SER A 160 11.24 13.35 6.23
CA SER A 160 11.41 14.54 5.40
C SER A 160 11.26 14.19 3.92
N TRP A 161 10.02 14.11 3.45
CA TRP A 161 9.72 13.76 2.06
C TRP A 161 10.10 14.88 1.07
N GLY A 162 9.96 16.16 1.46
CA GLY A 162 10.05 17.30 0.55
C GLY A 162 8.97 17.23 -0.55
N GLU A 163 9.27 17.79 -1.71
CA GLU A 163 8.36 17.78 -2.84
C GLU A 163 8.38 16.44 -3.56
N LEU A 164 7.21 15.79 -3.65
CA LEU A 164 6.98 14.55 -4.38
C LEU A 164 5.72 14.66 -5.25
N ASP A 165 5.77 14.04 -6.44
CA ASP A 165 4.55 13.82 -7.22
C ASP A 165 3.75 12.67 -6.62
N PHE A 166 4.41 11.55 -6.28
CA PHE A 166 3.76 10.37 -5.72
C PHE A 166 4.41 9.91 -4.43
N LEU A 167 3.58 9.56 -3.46
CA LEU A 167 3.95 8.73 -2.32
C LEU A 167 3.10 7.46 -2.36
N LEU A 168 3.73 6.32 -2.62
CA LEU A 168 3.08 5.02 -2.51
C LEU A 168 3.29 4.50 -1.09
N VAL A 169 2.19 4.22 -0.42
CA VAL A 169 2.18 3.69 0.94
C VAL A 169 1.89 2.20 0.88
N ASP A 170 2.92 1.39 1.11
CA ASP A 170 2.81 -0.07 1.18
C ASP A 170 2.20 -0.45 2.52
N LEU A 171 0.91 -0.78 2.53
CA LEU A 171 0.16 -1.08 3.75
C LEU A 171 0.46 -2.50 4.26
N PRO A 172 0.29 -2.76 5.56
CA PRO A 172 0.29 -4.12 6.09
C PRO A 172 -0.75 -4.99 5.38
N PRO A 173 -0.53 -6.32 5.30
CA PRO A 173 -1.50 -7.22 4.67
C PRO A 173 -2.82 -7.30 5.47
N GLY A 174 -3.92 -7.36 4.77
CA GLY A 174 -5.26 -7.46 5.37
C GLY A 174 -5.90 -6.10 5.69
N THR A 175 -6.97 -6.17 6.50
CA THR A 175 -7.80 -5.02 6.89
C THR A 175 -7.80 -4.81 8.40
N GLY A 176 -6.68 -5.12 9.04
CA GLY A 176 -6.48 -5.03 10.49
C GLY A 176 -6.31 -3.59 10.99
N GLU A 177 -6.04 -3.49 12.29
CA GLU A 177 -5.89 -2.22 13.00
C GLU A 177 -4.77 -1.35 12.40
N GLU A 178 -3.65 -1.96 12.00
CA GLU A 178 -2.51 -1.27 11.42
C GLU A 178 -2.87 -0.54 10.13
N THR A 179 -3.52 -1.24 9.20
CA THR A 179 -4.03 -0.66 7.96
C THR A 179 -4.99 0.51 8.24
N LEU A 180 -5.90 0.34 9.22
CA LEU A 180 -6.82 1.39 9.64
C LEU A 180 -6.09 2.61 10.21
N ASN A 181 -5.05 2.40 11.01
CA ASN A 181 -4.27 3.48 11.61
C ASN A 181 -3.51 4.29 10.55
N VAL A 182 -2.92 3.64 9.54
CA VAL A 182 -2.29 4.34 8.41
C VAL A 182 -3.32 5.19 7.65
N MET A 183 -4.48 4.61 7.32
CA MET A 183 -5.53 5.33 6.59
C MET A 183 -6.16 6.48 7.39
N LYS A 184 -6.22 6.37 8.72
CA LYS A 184 -6.62 7.49 9.60
C LYS A 184 -5.56 8.60 9.62
N ALA A 185 -4.29 8.21 9.70
CA ALA A 185 -3.19 9.15 9.86
C ALA A 185 -2.95 10.00 8.62
N ILE A 186 -3.13 9.44 7.42
CA ILE A 186 -2.87 10.14 6.15
C ILE A 186 -4.18 10.74 5.63
N GLN A 187 -4.36 12.04 5.82
CA GLN A 187 -5.46 12.77 5.19
C GLN A 187 -5.22 12.98 3.70
N GLY A 188 -6.32 13.01 2.94
CA GLY A 188 -6.26 13.32 1.52
C GLY A 188 -5.52 12.26 0.70
N LEU A 189 -5.72 10.97 1.02
CA LEU A 189 -5.34 9.88 0.13
C LEU A 189 -5.99 10.11 -1.25
N SER A 190 -5.20 10.12 -2.31
CA SER A 190 -5.69 10.23 -3.68
C SER A 190 -6.47 9.01 -4.12
N GLY A 191 -6.23 7.88 -3.47
CA GLY A 191 -6.97 6.65 -3.62
C GLY A 191 -6.22 5.41 -3.11
N GLY A 192 -6.91 4.27 -3.19
CA GLY A 192 -6.36 2.95 -2.87
C GLY A 192 -6.21 2.08 -4.11
N VAL A 193 -5.13 1.34 -4.20
CA VAL A 193 -4.89 0.29 -5.19
C VAL A 193 -4.89 -1.05 -4.47
N VAL A 194 -5.68 -2.00 -4.95
CA VAL A 194 -5.83 -3.32 -4.32
C VAL A 194 -5.12 -4.37 -5.14
N VAL A 195 -4.10 -5.00 -4.56
CA VAL A 195 -3.32 -6.08 -5.20
C VAL A 195 -3.91 -7.43 -4.80
N THR A 196 -4.16 -8.29 -5.78
CA THR A 196 -4.66 -9.65 -5.58
C THR A 196 -3.94 -10.64 -6.47
N ILE A 197 -4.15 -11.92 -6.21
CA ILE A 197 -3.80 -13.02 -7.12
C ILE A 197 -5.09 -13.67 -7.63
N PRO A 198 -5.07 -14.32 -8.80
CA PRO A 198 -6.25 -14.98 -9.35
C PRO A 198 -6.58 -16.27 -8.58
N SER A 199 -7.27 -16.13 -7.44
CA SER A 199 -7.79 -17.27 -6.67
C SER A 199 -9.12 -16.92 -6.01
N GLU A 200 -10.03 -17.89 -5.90
CA GLU A 200 -11.36 -17.70 -5.30
C GLU A 200 -11.28 -17.19 -3.86
N VAL A 201 -10.38 -17.74 -3.05
CA VAL A 201 -10.17 -17.30 -1.66
C VAL A 201 -9.73 -15.84 -1.62
N SER A 202 -8.91 -15.40 -2.58
CA SER A 202 -8.46 -14.02 -2.66
C SER A 202 -9.60 -13.05 -2.96
N GLN A 203 -10.60 -13.44 -3.74
CA GLN A 203 -11.74 -12.58 -4.09
C GLN A 203 -12.52 -12.10 -2.86
N ILE A 204 -12.76 -12.99 -1.88
CA ILE A 204 -13.47 -12.63 -0.64
C ILE A 204 -12.70 -11.57 0.14
N VAL A 205 -11.40 -11.73 0.22
CA VAL A 205 -10.53 -10.86 1.03
C VAL A 205 -10.29 -9.51 0.34
N VAL A 206 -10.20 -9.50 -0.99
CA VAL A 206 -10.14 -8.28 -1.82
C VAL A 206 -11.40 -7.44 -1.61
N GLY A 207 -12.59 -8.05 -1.61
CA GLY A 207 -13.83 -7.36 -1.31
C GLY A 207 -13.81 -6.62 0.03
N ARG A 208 -13.15 -7.18 1.05
CA ARG A 208 -12.96 -6.50 2.34
C ARG A 208 -12.04 -5.28 2.23
N GLY A 209 -10.95 -5.37 1.45
CA GLY A 209 -10.05 -4.25 1.20
C GLY A 209 -10.76 -3.10 0.47
N ILE A 210 -11.53 -3.40 -0.57
CA ILE A 210 -12.35 -2.42 -1.29
C ILE A 210 -13.37 -1.77 -0.34
N SER A 211 -14.08 -2.57 0.46
CA SER A 211 -15.04 -2.06 1.45
C SER A 211 -14.37 -1.17 2.50
N LEU A 212 -13.13 -1.47 2.87
CA LEU A 212 -12.36 -0.63 3.79
C LEU A 212 -12.05 0.74 3.17
N CYS A 213 -11.59 0.78 1.91
CA CYS A 213 -11.39 2.05 1.21
C CYS A 213 -12.67 2.89 1.18
N GLN A 214 -13.80 2.27 0.81
CA GLN A 214 -15.10 2.94 0.76
C GLN A 214 -15.51 3.51 2.13
N LYS A 215 -15.35 2.74 3.21
CA LYS A 215 -15.61 3.20 4.59
C LYS A 215 -14.69 4.33 5.03
N ALA A 216 -13.43 4.28 4.61
CA ALA A 216 -12.45 5.33 4.87
C ALA A 216 -12.65 6.57 3.99
N ASN A 217 -13.73 6.62 3.19
CA ASN A 217 -13.99 7.66 2.19
C ASN A 217 -12.79 7.88 1.26
N THR A 218 -12.08 6.78 0.97
CA THR A 218 -10.95 6.75 0.06
C THR A 218 -11.42 6.05 -1.21
N ARG A 219 -11.35 6.72 -2.35
CA ARG A 219 -11.74 6.10 -3.61
C ARG A 219 -10.81 4.93 -3.95
N VAL A 220 -11.34 3.92 -4.62
CA VAL A 220 -10.55 2.82 -5.15
C VAL A 220 -10.12 3.18 -6.56
N ILE A 221 -8.81 3.40 -6.78
CA ILE A 221 -8.24 3.63 -8.12
C ILE A 221 -8.42 2.38 -8.96
N GLY A 222 -8.23 1.20 -8.35
CA GLY A 222 -8.57 -0.06 -8.99
C GLY A 222 -7.89 -1.27 -8.40
N VAL A 223 -8.17 -2.41 -9.04
CA VAL A 223 -7.64 -3.73 -8.67
C VAL A 223 -6.55 -4.14 -9.66
N ILE A 224 -5.43 -4.64 -9.14
CA ILE A 224 -4.34 -5.26 -9.90
C ILE A 224 -4.37 -6.76 -9.63
N GLU A 225 -4.45 -7.55 -10.68
CA GLU A 225 -4.24 -8.99 -10.60
C GLU A 225 -2.77 -9.30 -10.82
N ASN A 226 -2.06 -9.63 -9.75
CA ASN A 226 -0.66 -10.05 -9.80
C ASN A 226 -0.57 -11.58 -9.93
N MET A 227 0.55 -12.07 -10.43
CA MET A 227 0.78 -13.51 -10.66
C MET A 227 -0.29 -14.15 -11.56
N GLY A 228 -0.63 -13.46 -12.65
CA GLY A 228 -1.49 -14.01 -13.70
C GLY A 228 -0.82 -15.18 -14.45
N THR A 229 -1.26 -15.44 -15.68
CA THR A 229 -0.69 -16.47 -16.55
C THR A 229 0.83 -16.35 -16.65
N MET A 230 1.53 -17.47 -16.56
CA MET A 230 2.97 -17.57 -16.72
C MET A 230 3.31 -18.10 -18.11
N LEU A 231 4.31 -17.51 -18.76
CA LEU A 231 4.88 -18.13 -19.94
C LEU A 231 5.85 -19.25 -19.55
N CYS A 232 5.64 -20.44 -20.10
CA CYS A 232 6.55 -21.56 -19.90
C CYS A 232 7.97 -21.20 -20.43
N PRO A 233 9.02 -21.26 -19.61
CA PRO A 233 10.37 -20.89 -20.04
C PRO A 233 10.96 -21.86 -21.08
N HIS A 234 10.38 -23.04 -21.25
CA HIS A 234 10.86 -24.04 -22.21
C HIS A 234 10.18 -23.97 -23.58
N CYS A 235 8.87 -23.73 -23.61
CA CYS A 235 8.12 -23.79 -24.86
C CYS A 235 7.33 -22.52 -25.19
N GLY A 236 7.35 -21.50 -24.33
CA GLY A 236 6.66 -20.22 -24.53
C GLY A 236 5.13 -20.30 -24.47
N LYS A 237 4.55 -21.43 -24.12
CA LYS A 237 3.10 -21.56 -23.99
C LYS A 237 2.64 -21.02 -22.65
N ASP A 238 1.43 -20.52 -22.62
CA ASP A 238 0.76 -20.07 -21.41
C ASP A 238 0.55 -21.25 -20.44
N VAL A 239 0.87 -20.98 -19.17
CA VAL A 239 0.64 -21.90 -18.04
C VAL A 239 -0.19 -21.13 -17.01
N ASP A 240 -1.39 -21.62 -16.77
CA ASP A 240 -2.23 -21.13 -15.69
C ASP A 240 -1.82 -21.77 -14.37
N VAL A 241 -0.98 -21.07 -13.60
CA VAL A 241 -0.57 -21.52 -12.26
C VAL A 241 -1.70 -21.29 -11.26
N PHE A 242 -2.46 -20.23 -11.46
CA PHE A 242 -3.68 -19.88 -10.73
C PHE A 242 -4.81 -19.69 -11.73
N MET A 243 -6.07 -19.77 -11.29
CA MET A 243 -7.21 -19.46 -12.15
C MET A 243 -7.15 -17.99 -12.57
N THR A 244 -7.02 -17.70 -13.87
CA THR A 244 -6.93 -16.31 -14.40
C THR A 244 -8.26 -15.57 -14.34
N GLY A 245 -8.22 -14.25 -14.22
CA GLY A 245 -9.40 -13.37 -14.31
C GLY A 245 -10.15 -13.13 -13.00
N GLY A 246 -9.69 -13.72 -11.88
CA GLY A 246 -10.33 -13.51 -10.59
C GLY A 246 -10.31 -12.06 -10.11
N GLY A 247 -9.23 -11.33 -10.41
CA GLY A 247 -9.11 -9.90 -10.10
C GLY A 247 -10.08 -9.03 -10.91
N LYS A 248 -10.27 -9.34 -12.18
CA LYS A 248 -11.23 -8.65 -13.05
C LYS A 248 -12.66 -8.89 -12.56
N MET A 249 -13.00 -10.14 -12.29
CA MET A 249 -14.35 -10.53 -11.85
C MET A 249 -14.72 -9.87 -10.52
N ILE A 250 -13.80 -9.77 -9.55
CA ILE A 250 -14.08 -9.08 -8.28
C ILE A 250 -14.20 -7.56 -8.48
N ALA A 251 -13.38 -6.96 -9.35
CA ALA A 251 -13.48 -5.53 -9.66
C ALA A 251 -14.86 -5.19 -10.23
N GLU A 252 -15.33 -5.95 -11.21
CA GLU A 252 -16.66 -5.82 -11.82
C GLU A 252 -17.77 -5.99 -10.78
N ARG A 253 -17.70 -7.04 -9.95
CA ARG A 253 -18.69 -7.30 -8.90
C ARG A 253 -18.77 -6.19 -7.85
N MET A 254 -17.65 -5.55 -7.54
CA MET A 254 -17.57 -4.49 -6.56
C MET A 254 -17.75 -3.08 -7.16
N GLY A 255 -17.92 -2.98 -8.49
CA GLY A 255 -18.10 -1.70 -9.18
C GLY A 255 -16.87 -0.80 -9.10
N VAL A 256 -15.66 -1.37 -9.13
CA VAL A 256 -14.40 -0.61 -9.11
C VAL A 256 -13.57 -0.89 -10.36
N PRO A 257 -12.66 0.03 -10.78
CA PRO A 257 -11.85 -0.18 -11.97
C PRO A 257 -10.93 -1.41 -11.86
N TYR A 258 -10.72 -2.09 -12.98
CA TYR A 258 -9.68 -3.11 -13.15
C TYR A 258 -8.47 -2.50 -13.87
N LEU A 259 -7.34 -2.40 -13.16
CA LEU A 259 -6.13 -1.77 -13.70
C LEU A 259 -5.38 -2.69 -14.67
N GLY A 260 -5.44 -3.99 -14.44
CA GLY A 260 -4.82 -4.97 -15.31
C GLY A 260 -4.24 -6.17 -14.56
N THR A 261 -3.61 -7.05 -15.33
CA THR A 261 -2.88 -8.22 -14.82
C THR A 261 -1.39 -8.04 -15.02
N VAL A 262 -0.61 -8.58 -14.07
CA VAL A 262 0.84 -8.74 -14.18
C VAL A 262 1.12 -10.24 -14.24
N PRO A 263 1.69 -10.74 -15.34
CA PRO A 263 2.03 -12.15 -15.47
C PRO A 263 3.00 -12.63 -14.38
N LEU A 264 2.91 -13.90 -14.02
CA LEU A 264 3.87 -14.55 -13.15
C LEU A 264 5.19 -14.77 -13.88
N ASP A 265 6.30 -14.40 -13.26
CA ASP A 265 7.64 -14.66 -13.78
C ASP A 265 8.58 -15.01 -12.62
N HIS A 266 9.25 -16.14 -12.72
CA HIS A 266 10.16 -16.65 -11.69
C HIS A 266 11.34 -15.69 -11.41
N ARG A 267 11.70 -14.84 -12.37
CA ARG A 267 12.79 -13.87 -12.25
C ARG A 267 12.43 -12.70 -11.34
N VAL A 268 11.14 -12.47 -11.05
CA VAL A 268 10.69 -11.37 -10.19
C VAL A 268 11.26 -11.51 -8.77
N ALA A 269 11.22 -12.72 -8.21
CA ALA A 269 11.80 -12.98 -6.89
C ALA A 269 13.30 -12.70 -6.88
N LYS A 270 14.04 -13.22 -7.87
CA LYS A 270 15.49 -13.01 -7.99
C LYS A 270 15.84 -11.52 -8.11
N ALA A 271 15.12 -10.77 -8.94
CA ALA A 271 15.34 -9.33 -9.08
C ALA A 271 15.10 -8.57 -7.77
N SER A 272 14.06 -8.98 -7.01
CA SER A 272 13.75 -8.43 -5.69
C SER A 272 14.87 -8.70 -4.68
N ASP A 273 15.41 -9.91 -4.65
CA ASP A 273 16.53 -10.31 -3.78
C ASP A 273 17.84 -9.57 -4.15
N GLU A 274 18.04 -9.27 -5.44
CA GLU A 274 19.15 -8.49 -5.95
C GLU A 274 18.98 -6.97 -5.71
N GLY A 275 17.85 -6.54 -5.13
CA GLY A 275 17.60 -5.12 -4.84
C GLY A 275 17.34 -4.27 -6.07
N MET A 276 16.79 -4.87 -7.12
CA MET A 276 16.47 -4.17 -8.36
C MET A 276 15.00 -4.41 -8.75
N PRO A 277 14.15 -3.38 -8.79
CA PRO A 277 12.79 -3.52 -9.29
C PRO A 277 12.76 -4.17 -10.66
N PHE A 278 11.86 -5.14 -10.82
CA PHE A 278 11.80 -5.99 -12.01
C PHE A 278 11.60 -5.19 -13.31
N VAL A 279 10.77 -4.14 -13.25
CA VAL A 279 10.50 -3.26 -14.39
C VAL A 279 11.76 -2.55 -14.92
N LEU A 280 12.76 -2.37 -14.07
CA LEU A 280 14.06 -1.78 -14.45
C LEU A 280 15.04 -2.84 -14.91
N ARG A 281 14.98 -4.03 -14.31
CA ARG A 281 15.92 -5.13 -14.61
C ARG A 281 15.61 -5.81 -15.93
N TYR A 282 14.31 -5.94 -16.24
CA TYR A 282 13.82 -6.65 -17.43
C TYR A 282 12.72 -5.85 -18.15
N PRO A 283 13.04 -4.62 -18.66
CA PRO A 283 12.03 -3.68 -19.16
C PRO A 283 11.17 -4.22 -20.31
N ASP A 284 11.74 -5.11 -21.13
CA ASP A 284 11.07 -5.67 -22.31
C ASP A 284 10.22 -6.92 -22.01
N SER A 285 10.19 -7.37 -20.74
CA SER A 285 9.40 -8.53 -20.35
C SER A 285 7.91 -8.21 -20.24
N GLU A 286 7.06 -9.23 -20.37
CA GLU A 286 5.61 -9.05 -20.20
C GLU A 286 5.21 -8.52 -18.82
N PRO A 287 5.76 -9.03 -17.69
CA PRO A 287 5.44 -8.45 -16.39
C PRO A 287 5.84 -6.99 -16.27
N ALA A 288 7.01 -6.60 -16.83
CA ALA A 288 7.44 -5.19 -16.82
C ALA A 288 6.48 -4.31 -17.60
N ARG A 289 6.04 -4.75 -18.78
CA ARG A 289 4.99 -4.06 -19.56
C ARG A 289 3.68 -3.99 -18.78
N GLY A 290 3.30 -5.05 -18.05
CA GLY A 290 2.14 -5.07 -17.17
C GLY A 290 2.22 -3.99 -16.08
N PHE A 291 3.32 -3.94 -15.34
CA PHE A 291 3.55 -2.90 -14.33
C PHE A 291 3.54 -1.48 -14.93
N ALA A 292 4.19 -1.28 -16.08
CA ALA A 292 4.23 0.01 -16.76
C ALA A 292 2.82 0.45 -17.23
N ALA A 293 2.02 -0.47 -17.77
CA ALA A 293 0.65 -0.19 -18.18
C ALA A 293 -0.23 0.21 -16.99
N VAL A 294 -0.12 -0.51 -15.87
CA VAL A 294 -0.84 -0.18 -14.63
C VAL A 294 -0.40 1.18 -14.09
N ALA A 295 0.90 1.46 -14.06
CA ALA A 295 1.43 2.75 -13.58
C ALA A 295 0.90 3.92 -14.44
N ARG A 296 0.82 3.77 -15.76
CA ARG A 296 0.23 4.77 -16.65
C ARG A 296 -1.25 5.01 -16.35
N LYS A 297 -2.05 3.95 -16.14
CA LYS A 297 -3.45 4.09 -15.77
C LYS A 297 -3.62 4.84 -14.45
N ILE A 298 -2.79 4.53 -13.45
CA ILE A 298 -2.80 5.24 -12.17
C ILE A 298 -2.43 6.71 -12.38
N ALA A 299 -1.38 6.99 -13.15
CA ALA A 299 -0.92 8.36 -13.43
C ALA A 299 -1.96 9.19 -14.19
N ALA A 300 -2.67 8.59 -15.13
CA ALA A 300 -3.79 9.22 -15.86
C ALA A 300 -4.99 9.46 -14.94
N ASP A 301 -5.39 8.46 -14.15
CA ASP A 301 -6.54 8.53 -13.23
C ASP A 301 -6.40 9.66 -12.20
N VAL A 302 -5.18 9.95 -11.74
CA VAL A 302 -4.93 11.08 -10.81
C VAL A 302 -4.61 12.39 -11.53
N GLY A 303 -4.55 12.41 -12.87
CA GLY A 303 -4.28 13.61 -13.67
C GLY A 303 -2.79 14.03 -13.71
N PHE A 304 -1.85 13.11 -13.48
CA PHE A 304 -0.42 13.35 -13.63
C PHE A 304 0.00 13.38 -15.12
N ILE A 305 -0.59 12.52 -15.93
CA ILE A 305 -0.43 12.50 -17.39
C ILE A 305 -1.81 12.62 -18.05
N SER A 306 -1.85 13.12 -19.28
CA SER A 306 -3.09 13.12 -20.09
C SER A 306 -3.42 11.70 -20.55
N GLU A 307 -4.71 11.34 -20.58
CA GLU A 307 -5.18 10.16 -21.29
C GLU A 307 -5.01 10.43 -22.80
N ASN A 308 -4.06 9.75 -23.43
CA ASN A 308 -3.94 9.71 -24.89
C ASN A 308 -4.48 8.39 -25.43
#